data_fce8bc188a6b09b696912b2fabb29ccb
#
_entry.id   fce8bc188a6b09b696912b2fabb29ccb
#
_cell.length_a   1.000
_cell.length_b   1.000
_cell.length_c   1.000
_cell.angle_alpha   90.00
_cell.angle_beta   90.00
_cell.angle_gamma   90.00
#
_symmetry.space_group_name_H-M   'P 1'
#
loop_
_entity.id
_entity.type
_entity.pdbx_description
1 polymer ?
#
loop_
_entity_poly.entity_id
_entity_poly.type
_entity_poly.pdbx_seq_one_letter_code
_entity_poly.pdbx_strand_id
1 'polypeptide(L)'
;MDSLDTHRKWQTKLCVKPGDRVSGGTIIAEVPETPAIVHKVMVPPDVEGIVETVVPDGEYTINDTIVTLLLKDDSVKELTMTQKWPIRIPRPNQKRHPASRPLVTGQRILDTLFPIAKGGTAAIPGGFGTGKTMTQHQIAKWSDADIIIYIGCGERGNEMTQVLEDF
;
A
#
# COMPACT_ATOMS: atom_id res chain seq x y z
N MET A 1 -17.63 -8.87 -2.13
CA MET A 1 -16.52 -8.13 -2.77
C MET A 1 -16.17 -8.89 -4.04
N ASP A 2 -16.27 -8.25 -5.17
CA ASP A 2 -15.95 -8.89 -6.43
C ASP A 2 -14.46 -9.22 -6.48
N SER A 3 -14.13 -10.38 -7.08
CA SER A 3 -12.75 -10.75 -7.34
C SER A 3 -12.13 -9.81 -8.38
N LEU A 4 -10.80 -9.73 -8.41
CA LEU A 4 -10.09 -9.00 -9.45
C LEU A 4 -10.51 -9.50 -10.84
N ASP A 5 -10.82 -8.58 -11.76
CA ASP A 5 -11.13 -8.92 -13.15
C ASP A 5 -9.86 -9.43 -13.84
N THR A 6 -9.84 -10.72 -14.15
CA THR A 6 -8.71 -11.40 -14.77
C THR A 6 -8.61 -11.17 -16.28
N HIS A 7 -9.66 -10.63 -16.90
CA HIS A 7 -9.73 -10.40 -18.35
C HIS A 7 -9.44 -8.96 -18.74
N ARG A 8 -9.53 -8.05 -17.79
CA ARG A 8 -9.23 -6.64 -18.01
C ARG A 8 -7.76 -6.45 -18.34
N LYS A 9 -7.49 -5.69 -19.40
CA LYS A 9 -6.16 -5.25 -19.78
C LYS A 9 -5.84 -3.91 -19.15
N TRP A 10 -4.60 -3.77 -18.71
CA TRP A 10 -4.08 -2.59 -18.05
C TRP A 10 -2.86 -2.06 -18.78
N GLN A 11 -2.85 -0.76 -19.03
CA GLN A 11 -1.67 -0.10 -19.58
C GLN A 11 -0.52 -0.18 -18.59
N THR A 12 0.53 -0.88 -18.95
CA THR A 12 1.65 -1.19 -18.05
C THR A 12 2.92 -0.56 -18.58
N LYS A 13 3.60 0.20 -17.72
CA LYS A 13 4.90 0.80 -17.99
C LYS A 13 5.96 0.08 -17.17
N LEU A 14 6.96 -0.49 -17.81
CA LEU A 14 8.04 -1.23 -17.17
C LEU A 14 9.10 -0.28 -16.62
N CYS A 15 9.61 -0.57 -15.41
CA CYS A 15 10.57 0.26 -14.69
C CYS A 15 11.96 -0.37 -14.59
N VAL A 16 12.13 -1.60 -15.09
CA VAL A 16 13.39 -2.37 -15.02
C VAL A 16 13.82 -2.82 -16.40
N LYS A 17 15.09 -3.18 -16.52
CA LYS A 17 15.72 -3.66 -17.77
C LYS A 17 16.39 -5.00 -17.54
N PRO A 18 16.57 -5.83 -18.60
CA PRO A 18 17.40 -7.03 -18.50
C PRO A 18 18.79 -6.71 -17.96
N GLY A 19 19.25 -7.52 -17.01
CA GLY A 19 20.51 -7.35 -16.29
C GLY A 19 20.41 -6.58 -14.98
N ASP A 20 19.30 -5.92 -14.68
CA ASP A 20 19.10 -5.22 -13.40
C ASP A 20 19.01 -6.23 -12.26
N ARG A 21 19.68 -5.91 -11.13
CA ARG A 21 19.52 -6.67 -9.89
C ARG A 21 18.37 -6.11 -9.09
N VAL A 22 17.42 -6.98 -8.72
CA VAL A 22 16.20 -6.62 -8.00
C VAL A 22 16.04 -7.47 -6.75
N SER A 23 15.38 -6.91 -5.75
CA SER A 23 15.06 -7.56 -4.48
C SER A 23 13.65 -7.20 -4.03
N GLY A 24 13.17 -7.85 -2.98
CA GLY A 24 11.85 -7.59 -2.42
C GLY A 24 11.56 -6.10 -2.25
N GLY A 25 10.43 -5.64 -2.79
CA GLY A 25 10.01 -4.24 -2.78
C GLY A 25 10.55 -3.37 -3.92
N THR A 26 11.42 -3.88 -4.80
CA THR A 26 11.80 -3.18 -6.03
C THR A 26 10.58 -3.05 -6.93
N ILE A 27 10.29 -1.83 -7.40
CA ILE A 27 9.18 -1.57 -8.32
C ILE A 27 9.61 -1.97 -9.71
N ILE A 28 8.87 -2.89 -10.34
CA ILE A 28 9.15 -3.43 -11.67
C ILE A 28 8.25 -2.84 -12.75
N ALA A 29 7.05 -2.39 -12.38
CA ALA A 29 6.14 -1.74 -13.32
C ALA A 29 5.20 -0.76 -12.60
N GLU A 30 4.68 0.19 -13.38
CA GLU A 30 3.66 1.15 -12.97
C GLU A 30 2.43 0.99 -13.87
N VAL A 31 1.25 0.97 -13.24
CA VAL A 31 -0.04 0.81 -13.92
C VAL A 31 -0.98 1.91 -13.44
N PRO A 32 -1.39 2.85 -14.30
CA PRO A 32 -2.43 3.82 -13.97
C PRO A 32 -3.77 3.09 -13.75
N GLU A 33 -4.17 2.93 -12.50
CA GLU A 33 -5.41 2.23 -12.14
C GLU A 33 -6.61 3.17 -12.18
N THR A 34 -6.42 4.37 -11.68
CA THR A 34 -7.38 5.48 -11.74
C THR A 34 -6.64 6.79 -12.03
N PRO A 35 -7.33 7.89 -12.34
CA PRO A 35 -6.68 9.19 -12.50
C PRO A 35 -5.86 9.65 -11.28
N ALA A 36 -6.23 9.17 -10.09
CA ALA A 36 -5.57 9.53 -8.83
C ALA A 36 -4.58 8.48 -8.32
N ILE A 37 -4.64 7.24 -8.82
CA ILE A 37 -3.89 6.11 -8.27
C ILE A 37 -3.07 5.43 -9.36
N VAL A 38 -1.76 5.38 -9.15
CA VAL A 38 -0.83 4.56 -9.93
C VAL A 38 -0.46 3.33 -9.10
N HIS A 39 -0.91 2.17 -9.55
CA HIS A 39 -0.52 0.90 -8.95
C HIS A 39 0.95 0.59 -9.27
N LYS A 40 1.74 0.29 -8.23
CA LYS A 40 3.15 -0.07 -8.37
C LYS A 40 3.32 -1.55 -8.15
N VAL A 41 3.65 -2.27 -9.22
CA VAL A 41 3.97 -3.69 -9.16
C VAL A 41 5.38 -3.84 -8.59
N MET A 42 5.55 -4.65 -7.54
CA MET A 42 6.84 -4.83 -6.88
C MET A 42 7.24 -6.30 -6.81
N VAL A 43 8.53 -6.53 -6.69
CA VAL A 43 9.09 -7.85 -6.42
C VAL A 43 8.60 -8.35 -5.06
N PRO A 44 8.14 -9.61 -4.93
CA PRO A 44 7.76 -10.22 -3.66
C PRO A 44 8.85 -10.13 -2.59
N PRO A 45 8.51 -10.14 -1.27
CA PRO A 45 9.46 -9.88 -0.20
C PRO A 45 10.62 -10.86 -0.12
N ASP A 46 10.40 -12.11 -0.49
CA ASP A 46 11.38 -13.20 -0.36
C ASP A 46 12.10 -13.51 -1.67
N VAL A 47 11.97 -12.63 -2.67
CA VAL A 47 12.54 -12.83 -4.01
C VAL A 47 13.66 -11.85 -4.25
N GLU A 48 14.82 -12.36 -4.67
CA GLU A 48 15.97 -11.59 -5.11
C GLU A 48 16.60 -12.26 -6.32
N GLY A 49 16.89 -11.51 -7.37
CA GLY A 49 17.45 -12.07 -8.59
C GLY A 49 17.92 -11.00 -9.57
N ILE A 50 18.29 -11.47 -10.75
CA ILE A 50 18.66 -10.63 -11.89
C ILE A 50 17.53 -10.71 -12.91
N VAL A 51 17.14 -9.58 -13.45
CA VAL A 51 16.12 -9.52 -14.50
C VAL A 51 16.68 -10.17 -15.77
N GLU A 52 16.04 -11.25 -16.20
CA GLU A 52 16.41 -11.98 -17.42
C GLU A 52 15.68 -11.41 -18.64
N THR A 53 14.34 -11.33 -18.55
CA THR A 53 13.51 -10.79 -19.62
C THR A 53 12.48 -9.80 -19.08
N VAL A 54 12.13 -8.85 -19.92
CA VAL A 54 11.10 -7.84 -19.65
C VAL A 54 10.26 -7.69 -20.92
N VAL A 55 8.93 -7.67 -20.77
CA VAL A 55 8.03 -7.38 -21.88
C VAL A 55 8.08 -5.89 -22.24
N PRO A 56 7.78 -5.50 -23.49
CA PRO A 56 7.67 -4.08 -23.83
C PRO A 56 6.49 -3.41 -23.08
N ASP A 57 6.53 -2.08 -22.98
CA ASP A 57 5.38 -1.33 -22.49
C ASP A 57 4.14 -1.63 -23.34
N GLY A 58 3.00 -1.86 -22.69
CA GLY A 58 1.80 -2.27 -23.41
C GLY A 58 0.63 -2.63 -22.49
N GLU A 59 -0.37 -3.27 -23.08
CA GLU A 59 -1.56 -3.71 -22.38
C GLU A 59 -1.47 -5.18 -22.00
N TYR A 60 -1.53 -5.46 -20.71
CA TYR A 60 -1.42 -6.81 -20.14
C TYR A 60 -2.55 -7.07 -19.15
N THR A 61 -2.92 -8.32 -19.01
CA THR A 61 -3.81 -8.78 -17.95
C THR A 61 -3.02 -8.96 -16.64
N ILE A 62 -3.72 -9.07 -15.53
CA ILE A 62 -3.08 -9.24 -14.22
C ILE A 62 -2.32 -10.57 -14.08
N ASN A 63 -2.58 -11.54 -14.93
CA ASN A 63 -1.97 -12.87 -14.91
C ASN A 63 -0.84 -13.04 -15.95
N ASP A 64 -0.66 -12.07 -16.84
CA ASP A 64 0.42 -12.13 -17.83
C ASP A 64 1.77 -11.96 -17.15
N THR A 65 2.76 -12.75 -17.56
CA THR A 65 4.14 -12.60 -17.10
C THR A 65 4.74 -11.35 -17.70
N ILE A 66 5.12 -10.38 -16.87
CA ILE A 66 5.69 -9.09 -17.31
C ILE A 66 7.20 -9.02 -17.15
N VAL A 67 7.75 -9.75 -16.17
CA VAL A 67 9.20 -9.81 -15.91
C VAL A 67 9.57 -11.23 -15.52
N THR A 68 10.70 -11.70 -16.00
CA THR A 68 11.29 -12.98 -15.59
C THR A 68 12.61 -12.72 -14.85
N LEU A 69 12.79 -13.34 -13.71
CA LEU A 69 14.00 -13.23 -12.90
C LEU A 69 14.77 -14.55 -12.91
N LEU A 70 16.09 -14.44 -13.00
CA LEU A 70 17.02 -15.51 -12.68
C LEU A 70 17.41 -15.36 -11.21
N LEU A 71 17.10 -16.39 -10.41
CA LEU A 71 17.42 -16.42 -8.98
C LEU A 71 18.83 -16.92 -8.74
N LYS A 72 19.31 -16.86 -7.49
CA LYS A 72 20.67 -17.28 -7.09
C LYS A 72 20.94 -18.78 -7.24
N ASP A 73 19.89 -19.59 -7.29
CA ASP A 73 19.92 -21.05 -7.48
C ASP A 73 19.75 -21.45 -8.95
N ASP A 74 19.95 -20.51 -9.88
CA ASP A 74 19.73 -20.67 -11.31
C ASP A 74 18.29 -21.03 -11.71
N SER A 75 17.34 -20.95 -10.78
CA SER A 75 15.93 -21.11 -11.09
C SER A 75 15.34 -19.83 -11.67
N VAL A 76 14.29 -20.01 -12.50
CA VAL A 76 13.58 -18.90 -13.14
C VAL A 76 12.30 -18.61 -12.40
N LYS A 77 12.05 -17.32 -12.10
CA LYS A 77 10.84 -16.83 -11.45
C LYS A 77 10.10 -15.87 -12.35
N GLU A 78 8.90 -16.23 -12.73
CA GLU A 78 7.99 -15.36 -13.45
C GLU A 78 7.24 -14.42 -12.48
N LEU A 79 7.16 -13.14 -12.85
CA LEU A 79 6.44 -12.12 -12.10
C LEU A 79 5.28 -11.58 -12.94
N THR A 80 4.13 -11.51 -12.31
CA THR A 80 2.88 -10.96 -12.86
C THR A 80 2.47 -9.70 -12.09
N MET A 81 1.42 -9.02 -12.51
CA MET A 81 0.88 -7.87 -11.75
C MET A 81 0.19 -8.27 -10.45
N THR A 82 -0.18 -9.55 -10.30
CA THR A 82 -0.74 -10.09 -9.07
C THR A 82 0.25 -10.96 -8.34
N GLN A 83 0.16 -10.98 -7.02
CA GLN A 83 0.96 -11.84 -6.17
C GLN A 83 0.21 -12.20 -4.89
N LYS A 84 0.45 -13.39 -4.37
CA LYS A 84 -0.03 -13.79 -3.05
C LYS A 84 0.88 -13.18 -2.00
N TRP A 85 0.30 -12.40 -1.10
CA TRP A 85 1.04 -11.75 -0.03
C TRP A 85 0.80 -12.43 1.31
N PRO A 86 1.84 -12.79 2.07
CA PRO A 86 1.67 -13.33 3.41
C PRO A 86 1.08 -12.26 4.34
N ILE A 87 -0.05 -12.55 4.97
CA ILE A 87 -0.80 -11.58 5.80
C ILE A 87 0.07 -10.98 6.92
N ARG A 88 0.99 -11.76 7.48
CA ARG A 88 1.81 -11.35 8.63
C ARG A 88 3.17 -10.76 8.27
N ILE A 89 3.50 -10.70 6.99
CA ILE A 89 4.74 -10.09 6.50
C ILE A 89 4.41 -8.69 6.01
N PRO A 90 5.02 -7.64 6.57
CA PRO A 90 4.82 -6.27 6.08
C PRO A 90 5.36 -6.14 4.65
N ARG A 91 4.81 -5.20 3.89
CA ARG A 91 5.36 -4.89 2.56
C ARG A 91 6.80 -4.41 2.70
N PRO A 92 7.73 -4.91 1.88
CA PRO A 92 9.11 -4.44 1.89
C PRO A 92 9.16 -2.96 1.47
N ASN A 93 10.10 -2.24 2.03
CA ASN A 93 10.36 -0.86 1.66
C ASN A 93 11.85 -0.72 1.33
N GLN A 94 12.14 -0.04 0.25
CA GLN A 94 13.52 0.22 -0.19
C GLN A 94 14.23 1.24 0.70
N LYS A 95 13.47 2.21 1.23
CA LYS A 95 14.01 3.29 2.05
C LYS A 95 12.98 3.79 3.05
N ARG A 96 13.40 3.93 4.30
CA ARG A 96 12.65 4.68 5.30
C ARG A 96 13.06 6.16 5.25
N HIS A 97 12.09 7.03 5.09
CA HIS A 97 12.31 8.47 5.21
C HIS A 97 12.25 8.91 6.68
N PRO A 98 13.03 9.90 7.09
CA PRO A 98 12.87 10.48 8.42
C PRO A 98 11.50 11.12 8.57
N ALA A 99 10.98 11.14 9.79
CA ALA A 99 9.72 11.82 10.14
C ALA A 99 9.94 13.35 10.10
N SER A 100 9.78 13.93 8.93
CA SER A 100 10.05 15.36 8.69
C SER A 100 8.80 16.20 8.43
N ARG A 101 7.65 15.53 8.19
CA ARG A 101 6.39 16.22 7.89
C ARG A 101 5.33 15.82 8.91
N PRO A 102 4.68 16.78 9.59
CA PRO A 102 3.55 16.48 10.45
C PRO A 102 2.31 16.15 9.63
N LEU A 103 1.49 15.24 10.15
CA LEU A 103 0.10 15.05 9.72
C LEU A 103 -0.72 16.14 10.40
N VAL A 104 -1.34 17.02 9.64
CA VAL A 104 -2.27 18.01 10.19
C VAL A 104 -3.59 17.31 10.47
N THR A 105 -3.97 17.23 11.75
CA THR A 105 -5.18 16.52 12.20
C THR A 105 -6.38 17.44 12.38
N GLY A 106 -6.17 18.75 12.38
CA GLY A 106 -7.18 19.75 12.72
C GLY A 106 -7.45 19.87 14.24
N GLN A 107 -6.80 19.04 15.05
CA GLN A 107 -6.92 19.07 16.51
C GLN A 107 -5.76 19.87 17.10
N ARG A 108 -6.03 21.08 17.64
CA ARG A 108 -4.99 21.98 18.15
C ARG A 108 -4.01 21.32 19.10
N ILE A 109 -4.50 20.52 20.04
CA ILE A 109 -3.65 19.86 21.04
C ILE A 109 -2.71 18.86 20.38
N LEU A 110 -3.19 18.09 19.43
CA LEU A 110 -2.37 17.11 18.70
C LEU A 110 -1.35 17.84 17.84
N ASP A 111 -1.80 18.77 17.01
CA ASP A 111 -0.96 19.43 16.03
C ASP A 111 0.15 20.29 16.66
N THR A 112 -0.08 20.84 17.87
CA THR A 112 0.90 21.72 18.54
C THR A 112 1.74 21.03 19.61
N LEU A 113 1.17 20.09 20.38
CA LEU A 113 1.87 19.50 21.54
C LEU A 113 2.27 18.05 21.30
N PHE A 114 1.54 17.31 20.48
CA PHE A 114 1.75 15.88 20.21
C PHE A 114 1.67 15.58 18.71
N PRO A 115 2.46 16.25 17.86
CA PRO A 115 2.32 16.13 16.42
C PRO A 115 2.55 14.68 15.94
N ILE A 116 1.68 14.23 15.08
CA ILE A 116 1.79 12.92 14.42
C ILE A 116 2.58 13.12 13.12
N ALA A 117 3.59 12.29 12.90
CA ALA A 117 4.34 12.35 11.64
C ALA A 117 3.57 11.66 10.52
N LYS A 118 3.59 12.22 9.28
CA LYS A 118 3.11 11.51 8.09
C LYS A 118 3.92 10.22 7.90
N GLY A 119 3.21 9.08 7.76
CA GLY A 119 3.81 7.74 7.73
C GLY A 119 4.17 7.18 9.10
N GLY A 120 3.84 7.88 10.18
CA GLY A 120 4.02 7.42 11.55
C GLY A 120 2.86 6.56 12.05
N THR A 121 2.99 6.10 13.29
CA THR A 121 1.96 5.34 14.02
C THR A 121 1.65 6.07 15.31
N ALA A 122 0.37 6.23 15.62
CA ALA A 122 -0.09 6.77 16.88
C ALA A 122 -1.05 5.79 17.57
N ALA A 123 -0.95 5.70 18.88
CA ALA A 123 -1.90 4.94 19.69
C ALA A 123 -2.78 5.90 20.50
N ILE A 124 -4.06 5.57 20.60
CA ILE A 124 -5.04 6.32 21.42
C ILE A 124 -5.57 5.38 22.49
N PRO A 125 -4.80 5.09 23.54
CA PRO A 125 -5.21 4.20 24.60
C PRO A 125 -6.20 4.89 25.54
N GLY A 126 -7.04 4.09 26.18
CA GLY A 126 -7.96 4.61 27.21
C GLY A 126 -9.04 3.61 27.59
N GLY A 127 -9.61 3.78 28.74
CA GLY A 127 -10.75 2.99 29.22
C GLY A 127 -12.05 3.30 28.46
N PHE A 128 -13.12 2.68 28.89
CA PHE A 128 -14.45 2.95 28.34
C PHE A 128 -14.88 4.40 28.61
N GLY A 129 -15.49 5.06 27.64
CA GLY A 129 -16.01 6.41 27.78
C GLY A 129 -14.98 7.54 27.75
N THR A 130 -13.70 7.26 27.45
CA THR A 130 -12.63 8.28 27.42
C THR A 130 -12.55 9.07 26.10
N GLY A 131 -13.45 8.84 25.16
CA GLY A 131 -13.50 9.56 23.88
C GLY A 131 -12.54 9.05 22.81
N LYS A 132 -12.01 7.82 22.94
CA LYS A 132 -11.10 7.23 21.92
C LYS A 132 -11.68 7.24 20.53
N THR A 133 -12.87 6.69 20.37
CA THR A 133 -13.59 6.58 19.09
C THR A 133 -13.84 7.96 18.50
N MET A 134 -14.27 8.92 19.34
CA MET A 134 -14.49 10.32 18.91
C MET A 134 -13.19 10.96 18.41
N THR A 135 -12.08 10.73 19.10
CA THR A 135 -10.77 11.26 18.67
C THR A 135 -10.35 10.65 17.33
N GLN A 136 -10.54 9.34 17.14
CA GLN A 136 -10.24 8.66 15.87
C GLN A 136 -11.09 9.21 14.72
N HIS A 137 -12.39 9.40 14.96
CA HIS A 137 -13.31 9.99 13.95
C HIS A 137 -12.90 11.43 13.58
N GLN A 138 -12.55 12.23 14.57
CA GLN A 138 -12.11 13.61 14.31
C GLN A 138 -10.81 13.65 13.51
N ILE A 139 -9.84 12.80 13.81
CA ILE A 139 -8.60 12.69 13.04
C ILE A 139 -8.91 12.23 11.61
N ALA A 140 -9.71 11.17 11.44
CA ALA A 140 -10.09 10.67 10.13
C ALA A 140 -10.82 11.75 9.29
N LYS A 141 -11.73 12.50 9.90
CA LYS A 141 -12.55 13.49 9.19
C LYS A 141 -11.79 14.75 8.77
N TRP A 142 -10.81 15.20 9.55
CA TRP A 142 -10.18 16.50 9.39
C TRP A 142 -8.68 16.45 9.05
N SER A 143 -8.08 15.26 8.99
CA SER A 143 -6.66 15.16 8.63
C SER A 143 -6.42 15.50 7.17
N ASP A 144 -5.21 15.97 6.88
CA ASP A 144 -4.74 16.27 5.52
C ASP A 144 -4.30 14.99 4.76
N ALA A 145 -5.11 13.94 4.86
CA ALA A 145 -4.91 12.67 4.17
C ALA A 145 -5.78 12.60 2.91
N ASP A 146 -5.22 12.08 1.82
CA ASP A 146 -5.93 11.92 0.54
C ASP A 146 -6.91 10.74 0.56
N ILE A 147 -6.61 9.69 1.31
CA ILE A 147 -7.41 8.47 1.44
C ILE A 147 -7.46 8.07 2.91
N ILE A 148 -8.66 7.78 3.39
CA ILE A 148 -8.90 7.30 4.75
C ILE A 148 -9.43 5.88 4.68
N ILE A 149 -8.76 4.97 5.40
CA ILE A 149 -9.19 3.58 5.56
C ILE A 149 -9.53 3.37 7.03
N TYR A 150 -10.81 3.13 7.32
CA TYR A 150 -11.28 2.83 8.66
C TYR A 150 -11.54 1.33 8.82
N ILE A 151 -10.91 0.69 9.80
CA ILE A 151 -11.04 -0.73 10.06
C ILE A 151 -11.56 -0.93 11.48
N GLY A 152 -12.78 -1.42 11.62
CA GLY A 152 -13.38 -1.79 12.91
C GLY A 152 -13.05 -3.24 13.25
N CYS A 153 -12.41 -3.46 14.40
CA CYS A 153 -12.15 -4.79 14.93
C CYS A 153 -12.69 -4.88 16.37
N GLY A 154 -13.82 -5.58 16.56
CA GLY A 154 -14.47 -5.67 17.85
C GLY A 154 -15.22 -4.39 18.28
N GLU A 155 -15.48 -3.48 17.35
CA GLU A 155 -16.29 -2.29 17.56
C GLU A 155 -17.78 -2.66 17.66
N ARG A 156 -18.56 -1.77 18.26
CA ARG A 156 -20.02 -1.94 18.33
C ARG A 156 -20.66 -1.61 16.99
N GLY A 157 -21.70 -2.35 16.59
CA GLY A 157 -22.38 -2.14 15.32
C GLY A 157 -22.89 -0.71 15.12
N ASN A 158 -23.43 -0.07 16.18
CA ASN A 158 -23.88 1.31 16.13
C ASN A 158 -22.75 2.32 15.91
N GLU A 159 -21.55 2.07 16.45
CA GLU A 159 -20.38 2.93 16.21
C GLU A 159 -19.95 2.82 14.74
N MET A 160 -19.96 1.62 14.16
CA MET A 160 -19.66 1.42 12.74
C MET A 160 -20.71 2.06 11.82
N THR A 161 -21.99 2.00 12.20
CA THR A 161 -23.05 2.70 11.44
C THR A 161 -22.82 4.21 11.46
N GLN A 162 -22.47 4.76 12.59
CA GLN A 162 -22.16 6.19 12.71
C GLN A 162 -20.98 6.60 11.83
N VAL A 163 -19.93 5.75 11.72
CA VAL A 163 -18.81 6.00 10.80
C VAL A 163 -19.31 6.10 9.35
N LEU A 164 -20.22 5.21 8.93
CA LEU A 164 -20.78 5.22 7.58
C LEU A 164 -21.66 6.47 7.30
N GLU A 165 -22.29 7.02 8.34
CA GLU A 165 -23.12 8.23 8.23
C GLU A 165 -22.25 9.51 8.25
N ASP A 166 -21.10 9.48 8.95
CA ASP A 166 -20.23 10.65 9.13
C ASP A 166 -19.23 10.84 7.97
N PHE A 167 -18.98 9.79 7.17
CA PHE A 167 -18.01 9.74 6.06
C PHE A 167 -18.65 9.39 4.72
#